data_833f75b2b838cd7af96a377b40c582f2
#
_entry.id   833f75b2b838cd7af96a377b40c582f2
#
_cell.length_a   1.000
_cell.length_b   1.000
_cell.length_c   1.000
_cell.angle_alpha   90.00
_cell.angle_beta   90.00
_cell.angle_gamma   90.00
#
_symmetry.space_group_name_H-M   'P 1'
#
loop_
_entity.id
_entity.type
_entity.pdbx_description
1 polymer ?
#
loop_
_entity_poly.entity_id
_entity_poly.type
_entity_poly.pdbx_seq_one_letter_code
_entity_poly.pdbx_strand_id
1 'polypeptide(L)'
;MYACINLHFTDFCNFQCKHCFVNKENYELSFDELKQVVDKIYKYFNDNQINGRINLAGGEPLMSRNIGKLINYISSKDIEVSIITNGYYLTEQFLEKHKRQISIIGISVDSLEHQTNLEIGRCCKSNTLSKKQLLHICYKIKALGIKLKINTCLSKLNVNENFNDFINEVKPYRYKILQMHCDNENKINMVTATEAKIFLSKINYDYIYESAEEMKSSYIIIDSKGNISTDNLHSSKISIFDYELNDAINMLNINYQNYIKRYVLNE
;
A
#
# COMPACT_ATOMS: atom_id res chain seq x y z
N MET A 1 15.06 -1.20 -16.58
CA MET A 1 14.66 -1.93 -15.35
C MET A 1 13.49 -1.17 -14.71
N TYR A 2 12.57 -1.85 -14.01
CA TYR A 2 11.45 -1.21 -13.31
C TYR A 2 11.64 -1.32 -11.80
N ALA A 3 11.27 -0.28 -11.03
CA ALA A 3 11.30 -0.31 -9.58
C ALA A 3 10.11 0.43 -8.96
N CYS A 4 9.73 0.03 -7.76
CA CYS A 4 8.68 0.68 -6.98
C CYS A 4 9.21 1.03 -5.58
N ILE A 5 9.15 2.31 -5.23
CA ILE A 5 9.48 2.79 -3.89
C ILE A 5 8.19 3.14 -3.15
N ASN A 6 8.02 2.58 -1.97
CA ASN A 6 6.86 2.87 -1.13
C ASN A 6 7.19 4.06 -0.24
N LEU A 7 6.49 5.16 -0.44
CA LEU A 7 6.62 6.36 0.36
C LEU A 7 5.48 6.44 1.37
N HIS A 8 5.78 6.08 2.62
CA HIS A 8 4.87 6.13 3.76
C HIS A 8 5.01 7.47 4.46
N PHE A 9 4.71 8.55 3.76
CA PHE A 9 5.04 9.93 4.14
C PHE A 9 4.25 10.50 5.31
N THR A 10 3.21 9.81 5.75
CA THR A 10 2.38 10.14 6.90
C THR A 10 2.04 8.88 7.68
N ASP A 11 1.96 8.96 9.00
CA ASP A 11 1.44 7.90 9.86
C ASP A 11 0.06 8.22 10.45
N PHE A 12 -0.48 9.39 10.13
CA PHE A 12 -1.87 9.72 10.44
C PHE A 12 -2.84 8.78 9.71
N CYS A 13 -3.77 8.19 10.45
CA CYS A 13 -4.79 7.31 9.88
C CYS A 13 -6.10 7.43 10.66
N ASN A 14 -7.21 7.44 9.95
CA ASN A 14 -8.56 7.42 10.52
C ASN A 14 -9.00 6.01 10.97
N PHE A 15 -8.26 4.95 10.60
CA PHE A 15 -8.51 3.56 11.02
C PHE A 15 -7.47 3.10 12.04
N GLN A 16 -7.82 2.07 12.83
CA GLN A 16 -6.93 1.45 13.81
C GLN A 16 -6.85 -0.06 13.63
N CYS A 17 -6.47 -0.49 12.41
CA CYS A 17 -6.40 -1.90 12.07
C CYS A 17 -5.39 -2.63 12.96
N LYS A 18 -5.79 -3.80 13.51
CA LYS A 18 -4.96 -4.64 14.39
C LYS A 18 -3.72 -5.21 13.71
N HIS A 19 -3.76 -5.36 12.39
CA HIS A 19 -2.64 -5.84 11.58
C HIS A 19 -1.79 -4.70 10.99
N CYS A 20 -2.02 -3.45 11.43
CA CYS A 20 -1.27 -2.32 10.91
C CYS A 20 0.17 -2.38 11.40
N PHE A 21 1.11 -2.31 10.47
CA PHE A 21 2.55 -2.26 10.77
C PHE A 21 3.07 -0.82 10.94
N VAL A 22 2.26 0.18 10.63
CA VAL A 22 2.64 1.59 10.80
C VAL A 22 2.55 1.97 12.27
N ASN A 23 3.66 2.43 12.82
CA ASN A 23 3.69 3.05 14.15
C ASN A 23 3.04 4.42 14.06
N LYS A 24 1.89 4.58 14.71
CA LYS A 24 1.11 5.82 14.66
C LYS A 24 1.63 6.82 15.70
N GLU A 25 2.70 7.50 15.36
CA GLU A 25 3.32 8.52 16.20
C GLU A 25 2.82 9.93 15.87
N ASN A 26 1.85 10.05 14.96
CA ASN A 26 1.26 11.30 14.48
C ASN A 26 2.30 12.22 13.82
N TYR A 27 3.09 11.66 12.91
CA TYR A 27 4.09 12.39 12.16
C TYR A 27 3.77 12.39 10.65
N GLU A 28 4.12 13.47 9.98
CA GLU A 28 4.02 13.62 8.53
C GLU A 28 5.19 14.47 8.05
N LEU A 29 5.84 14.02 6.97
CA LEU A 29 6.86 14.82 6.31
C LEU A 29 6.26 16.13 5.79
N SER A 30 6.93 17.25 6.07
CA SER A 30 6.61 18.55 5.49
C SER A 30 6.72 18.52 3.97
N PHE A 31 6.08 19.46 3.28
CA PHE A 31 6.15 19.46 1.81
C PHE A 31 7.58 19.69 1.28
N ASP A 32 8.42 20.41 2.01
CA ASP A 32 9.82 20.62 1.62
C ASP A 32 10.66 19.35 1.80
N GLU A 33 10.45 18.59 2.88
CA GLU A 33 11.05 17.26 3.05
C GLU A 33 10.58 16.29 1.98
N LEU A 34 9.27 16.29 1.64
CA LEU A 34 8.72 15.49 0.56
C LEU A 34 9.38 15.78 -0.80
N LYS A 35 9.65 17.07 -1.09
CA LYS A 35 10.39 17.41 -2.32
C LYS A 35 11.80 16.83 -2.30
N GLN A 36 12.52 16.94 -1.19
CA GLN A 36 13.86 16.37 -1.06
C GLN A 36 13.87 14.85 -1.27
N VAL A 37 12.90 14.15 -0.65
CA VAL A 37 12.73 12.70 -0.82
C VAL A 37 12.47 12.35 -2.29
N VAL A 38 11.53 13.03 -2.93
CA VAL A 38 11.19 12.79 -4.35
C VAL A 38 12.38 13.11 -5.27
N ASP A 39 13.15 14.15 -4.98
CA ASP A 39 14.34 14.50 -5.77
C ASP A 39 15.44 13.42 -5.68
N LYS A 40 15.65 12.85 -4.49
CA LYS A 40 16.60 11.74 -4.31
C LYS A 40 16.11 10.45 -5.00
N ILE A 41 14.80 10.18 -4.97
CA ILE A 41 14.22 9.06 -5.71
C ILE A 41 14.38 9.27 -7.23
N TYR A 42 14.09 10.47 -7.72
CA TYR A 42 14.25 10.83 -9.12
C TYR A 42 15.70 10.66 -9.59
N LYS A 43 16.65 11.17 -8.80
CA LYS A 43 18.08 11.01 -9.06
C LYS A 43 18.47 9.52 -9.13
N TYR A 44 18.01 8.71 -8.16
CA TYR A 44 18.26 7.27 -8.14
C TYR A 44 17.72 6.56 -9.40
N PHE A 45 16.52 6.90 -9.84
CA PHE A 45 15.95 6.32 -11.05
C PHE A 45 16.73 6.71 -12.30
N ASN A 46 17.12 7.98 -12.43
CA ASN A 46 17.89 8.46 -13.58
C ASN A 46 19.30 7.86 -13.64
N ASP A 47 20.03 7.88 -12.53
CA ASP A 47 21.41 7.38 -12.46
C ASP A 47 21.49 5.88 -12.79
N ASN A 48 20.44 5.13 -12.47
CA ASN A 48 20.35 3.68 -12.72
C ASN A 48 19.53 3.31 -13.96
N GLN A 49 19.05 4.27 -14.75
CA GLN A 49 18.20 4.07 -15.94
C GLN A 49 16.95 3.20 -15.61
N ILE A 50 16.31 3.51 -14.50
CA ILE A 50 15.13 2.80 -13.99
C ILE A 50 13.88 3.58 -14.38
N ASN A 51 12.93 2.91 -15.04
CA ASN A 51 11.54 3.37 -15.06
C ASN A 51 10.92 3.01 -13.71
N GLY A 52 10.47 4.00 -12.97
CA GLY A 52 10.06 3.77 -11.59
C GLY A 52 8.73 4.37 -11.21
N ARG A 53 8.18 3.83 -10.14
CA ARG A 53 6.94 4.29 -9.52
C ARG A 53 7.16 4.64 -8.06
N ILE A 54 6.56 5.74 -7.62
CA ILE A 54 6.37 6.02 -6.20
C ILE A 54 4.96 5.58 -5.80
N ASN A 55 4.90 4.66 -4.84
CA ASN A 55 3.65 4.18 -4.27
C ASN A 55 3.38 4.94 -2.97
N LEU A 56 2.43 5.87 -3.01
CA LEU A 56 2.04 6.68 -1.85
C LEU A 56 1.18 5.84 -0.90
N ALA A 57 1.67 5.68 0.31
CA ALA A 57 1.06 4.89 1.36
C ALA A 57 1.40 5.48 2.75
N GLY A 58 1.33 4.67 3.80
CA GLY A 58 1.66 5.04 5.17
C GLY A 58 0.51 4.78 6.12
N GLY A 59 0.03 5.77 6.87
CA GLY A 59 -1.25 5.74 7.54
C GLY A 59 -2.38 5.76 6.53
N GLU A 60 -3.03 6.90 6.35
CA GLU A 60 -3.99 7.13 5.26
C GLU A 60 -3.54 8.35 4.44
N PRO A 61 -3.03 8.15 3.21
CA PRO A 61 -2.52 9.25 2.39
C PRO A 61 -3.52 10.36 2.12
N LEU A 62 -4.81 10.01 2.01
CA LEU A 62 -5.87 10.98 1.72
C LEU A 62 -6.24 11.89 2.92
N MET A 63 -5.67 11.66 4.09
CA MET A 63 -5.75 12.59 5.23
C MET A 63 -4.76 13.75 5.12
N SER A 64 -3.69 13.57 4.36
CA SER A 64 -2.67 14.60 4.19
C SER A 64 -3.17 15.78 3.36
N ARG A 65 -2.93 16.99 3.84
CA ARG A 65 -3.18 18.22 3.07
C ARG A 65 -2.18 18.41 1.92
N ASN A 66 -1.08 17.69 1.96
CA ASN A 66 -0.02 17.76 0.96
C ASN A 66 -0.20 16.77 -0.20
N ILE A 67 -1.12 15.80 -0.10
CA ILE A 67 -1.26 14.70 -1.08
C ILE A 67 -1.36 15.22 -2.53
N GLY A 68 -2.20 16.21 -2.79
CA GLY A 68 -2.38 16.74 -4.15
C GLY A 68 -1.14 17.47 -4.67
N LYS A 69 -0.42 18.22 -3.81
CA LYS A 69 0.86 18.86 -4.17
C LYS A 69 1.93 17.82 -4.45
N LEU A 70 1.98 16.75 -3.64
CA LEU A 70 2.94 15.66 -3.79
C LEU A 70 2.72 14.90 -5.10
N ILE A 71 1.47 14.55 -5.45
CA ILE A 71 1.14 13.91 -6.72
C ILE A 71 1.60 14.78 -7.89
N ASN A 72 1.30 16.08 -7.86
CA ASN A 72 1.72 17.02 -8.90
C ASN A 72 3.25 17.07 -9.04
N TYR A 73 3.96 17.09 -7.91
CA TYR A 73 5.42 17.17 -7.90
C TYR A 73 6.08 15.90 -8.45
N ILE A 74 5.61 14.71 -8.05
CA ILE A 74 6.10 13.43 -8.57
C ILE A 74 5.84 13.34 -10.08
N SER A 75 4.61 13.65 -10.51
CA SER A 75 4.22 13.62 -11.92
C SER A 75 5.00 14.60 -12.78
N SER A 76 5.41 15.75 -12.24
CA SER A 76 6.24 16.74 -12.97
C SER A 76 7.65 16.24 -13.29
N LYS A 77 8.07 15.13 -12.69
CA LYS A 77 9.34 14.44 -12.92
C LYS A 77 9.19 13.18 -13.78
N ASP A 78 8.04 12.98 -14.43
CA ASP A 78 7.71 11.80 -15.22
C ASP A 78 7.83 10.47 -14.45
N ILE A 79 7.69 10.52 -13.11
CA ILE A 79 7.63 9.34 -12.25
C ILE A 79 6.19 8.87 -12.14
N GLU A 80 5.96 7.58 -12.32
CA GLU A 80 4.64 6.97 -12.15
C GLU A 80 4.16 7.08 -10.69
N VAL A 81 2.89 7.42 -10.49
CA VAL A 81 2.27 7.55 -9.16
C VAL A 81 1.24 6.45 -8.95
N SER A 82 1.32 5.77 -7.81
CA SER A 82 0.23 4.94 -7.30
C SER A 82 -0.11 5.30 -5.85
N ILE A 83 -1.33 4.98 -5.44
CA ILE A 83 -1.81 5.25 -4.07
C ILE A 83 -2.39 3.98 -3.50
N ILE A 84 -2.06 3.68 -2.23
CA ILE A 84 -2.77 2.67 -1.43
C ILE A 84 -3.57 3.40 -0.36
N THR A 85 -4.87 3.20 -0.35
CA THR A 85 -5.78 3.89 0.57
C THR A 85 -6.80 2.93 1.18
N ASN A 86 -7.31 3.27 2.34
CA ASN A 86 -8.46 2.59 2.93
C ASN A 86 -9.79 2.97 2.24
N GLY A 87 -9.77 3.99 1.36
CA GLY A 87 -10.91 4.43 0.56
C GLY A 87 -11.89 5.37 1.25
N TYR A 88 -11.79 5.56 2.57
CA TYR A 88 -12.80 6.31 3.34
C TYR A 88 -12.91 7.79 2.95
N TYR A 89 -11.78 8.41 2.60
CA TYR A 89 -11.73 9.81 2.14
C TYR A 89 -11.57 9.97 0.63
N LEU A 90 -11.70 8.88 -0.14
CA LEU A 90 -11.57 8.95 -1.59
C LEU A 90 -12.84 9.54 -2.22
N THR A 91 -12.75 10.77 -2.69
CA THR A 91 -13.86 11.50 -3.31
C THR A 91 -13.76 11.48 -4.84
N GLU A 92 -14.92 11.60 -5.51
CA GLU A 92 -14.95 11.75 -6.97
C GLU A 92 -14.18 12.99 -7.43
N GLN A 93 -14.26 14.09 -6.68
CA GLN A 93 -13.51 15.32 -6.99
C GLN A 93 -12.00 15.09 -6.98
N PHE A 94 -11.49 14.33 -6.01
CA PHE A 94 -10.07 13.97 -5.95
C PHE A 94 -9.67 13.10 -7.16
N LEU A 95 -10.47 12.10 -7.48
CA LEU A 95 -10.24 11.22 -8.62
C LEU A 95 -10.22 12.00 -9.94
N GLU A 96 -11.23 12.82 -10.20
CA GLU A 96 -11.31 13.65 -11.41
C GLU A 96 -10.11 14.58 -11.57
N LYS A 97 -9.70 15.22 -10.47
CA LYS A 97 -8.57 16.15 -10.45
C LYS A 97 -7.25 15.47 -10.80
N HIS A 98 -7.03 14.24 -10.34
CA HIS A 98 -5.74 13.55 -10.44
C HIS A 98 -5.73 12.36 -11.42
N LYS A 99 -6.81 12.12 -12.18
CA LYS A 99 -6.94 10.95 -13.08
C LYS A 99 -5.84 10.78 -14.12
N ARG A 100 -5.17 11.87 -14.53
CA ARG A 100 -4.07 11.84 -15.51
C ARG A 100 -2.70 11.60 -14.88
N GLN A 101 -2.60 11.71 -13.56
CA GLN A 101 -1.35 11.65 -12.81
C GLN A 101 -1.21 10.33 -12.03
N ILE A 102 -2.35 9.71 -11.67
CA ILE A 102 -2.36 8.47 -10.89
C ILE A 102 -2.60 7.30 -11.85
N SER A 103 -1.64 6.39 -11.91
CA SER A 103 -1.74 5.19 -12.75
C SER A 103 -2.51 4.06 -12.07
N ILE A 104 -2.34 3.89 -10.75
CA ILE A 104 -2.94 2.79 -9.98
C ILE A 104 -3.49 3.33 -8.67
N ILE A 105 -4.71 2.92 -8.32
CA ILE A 105 -5.25 3.07 -6.97
C ILE A 105 -5.51 1.68 -6.39
N GLY A 106 -4.87 1.40 -5.26
CA GLY A 106 -5.09 0.22 -4.46
C GLY A 106 -6.05 0.53 -3.31
N ILE A 107 -7.20 -0.13 -3.31
CA ILE A 107 -8.15 -0.07 -2.20
C ILE A 107 -7.90 -1.26 -1.29
N SER A 108 -7.73 -0.98 0.00
CA SER A 108 -7.61 -2.03 1.00
C SER A 108 -9.01 -2.52 1.41
N VAL A 109 -9.31 -3.80 1.18
CA VAL A 109 -10.59 -4.45 1.51
C VAL A 109 -10.29 -5.74 2.26
N ASP A 110 -10.37 -5.69 3.59
CA ASP A 110 -10.06 -6.87 4.43
C ASP A 110 -11.32 -7.66 4.80
N SER A 111 -12.50 -7.05 4.70
CA SER A 111 -13.79 -7.70 4.88
C SER A 111 -14.88 -6.93 4.14
N LEU A 112 -15.94 -7.65 3.75
CA LEU A 112 -17.19 -7.08 3.23
C LEU A 112 -18.26 -6.97 4.31
N GLU A 113 -18.00 -7.54 5.49
CA GLU A 113 -18.90 -7.59 6.62
C GLU A 113 -18.59 -6.46 7.62
N HIS A 114 -19.65 -5.76 8.04
CA HIS A 114 -19.50 -4.64 8.99
C HIS A 114 -18.86 -5.08 10.30
N GLN A 115 -19.35 -6.18 10.91
CA GLN A 115 -18.85 -6.66 12.19
C GLN A 115 -17.38 -7.08 12.12
N THR A 116 -16.98 -7.81 11.08
CA THR A 116 -15.58 -8.20 10.89
C THR A 116 -14.67 -6.99 10.73
N ASN A 117 -15.11 -5.96 9.98
CA ASN A 117 -14.36 -4.72 9.84
C ASN A 117 -14.18 -3.99 11.18
N LEU A 118 -15.21 -3.98 12.05
CA LEU A 118 -15.09 -3.45 13.41
C LEU A 118 -14.06 -4.25 14.24
N GLU A 119 -14.11 -5.57 14.17
CA GLU A 119 -13.19 -6.46 14.89
C GLU A 119 -11.75 -6.31 14.42
N ILE A 120 -11.53 -6.14 13.11
CA ILE A 120 -10.22 -5.83 12.52
C ILE A 120 -9.74 -4.43 12.94
N GLY A 121 -10.65 -3.51 13.27
CA GLY A 121 -10.36 -2.10 13.50
C GLY A 121 -10.33 -1.26 12.20
N ARG A 122 -10.91 -1.79 11.11
CA ARG A 122 -11.04 -1.11 9.81
C ARG A 122 -12.30 -0.23 9.82
N CYS A 123 -12.29 0.77 10.67
CA CYS A 123 -13.41 1.69 10.85
C CYS A 123 -12.95 3.08 11.30
N CYS A 124 -13.78 4.08 11.02
CA CYS A 124 -13.63 5.44 11.53
C CYS A 124 -14.80 5.73 12.47
N LYS A 125 -14.56 5.86 13.78
CA LYS A 125 -15.62 6.07 14.78
C LYS A 125 -16.79 5.07 14.61
N SER A 126 -16.48 3.79 14.48
CA SER A 126 -17.43 2.70 14.22
C SER A 126 -18.13 2.69 12.85
N ASN A 127 -17.79 3.62 11.94
CA ASN A 127 -18.28 3.61 10.57
C ASN A 127 -17.30 2.82 9.68
N THR A 128 -17.82 1.82 8.97
CA THR A 128 -17.09 1.03 7.98
C THR A 128 -17.56 1.36 6.57
N LEU A 129 -16.79 1.02 5.55
CA LEU A 129 -17.26 1.07 4.18
C LEU A 129 -18.10 -0.17 3.89
N SER A 130 -19.36 0.02 3.52
CA SER A 130 -20.24 -1.06 3.07
C SER A 130 -19.82 -1.59 1.70
N LYS A 131 -20.20 -2.82 1.35
CA LYS A 131 -19.99 -3.42 0.02
C LYS A 131 -20.46 -2.47 -1.10
N LYS A 132 -21.63 -1.82 -0.93
CA LYS A 132 -22.17 -0.85 -1.91
C LYS A 132 -21.27 0.36 -2.11
N GLN A 133 -20.71 0.91 -1.04
CA GLN A 133 -19.77 2.03 -1.12
C GLN A 133 -18.45 1.60 -1.78
N LEU A 134 -17.93 0.42 -1.43
CA LEU A 134 -16.73 -0.14 -2.05
C LEU A 134 -16.93 -0.35 -3.56
N LEU A 135 -18.06 -0.93 -3.99
CA LEU A 135 -18.40 -1.09 -5.41
C LEU A 135 -18.43 0.25 -6.13
N HIS A 136 -19.10 1.25 -5.53
CA HIS A 136 -19.19 2.60 -6.12
C HIS A 136 -17.79 3.21 -6.32
N ILE A 137 -16.93 3.16 -5.31
CA ILE A 137 -15.54 3.63 -5.39
C ILE A 137 -14.77 2.91 -6.50
N CYS A 138 -14.85 1.58 -6.55
CA CYS A 138 -14.17 0.76 -7.55
C CYS A 138 -14.61 1.11 -8.99
N TYR A 139 -15.92 1.28 -9.21
CA TYR A 139 -16.44 1.67 -10.51
C TYR A 139 -15.99 3.06 -10.94
N LYS A 140 -15.94 4.03 -10.00
CA LYS A 140 -15.46 5.39 -10.29
C LYS A 140 -13.98 5.38 -10.70
N ILE A 141 -13.13 4.65 -9.98
CA ILE A 141 -11.71 4.51 -10.32
C ILE A 141 -11.57 3.99 -11.76
N LYS A 142 -12.28 2.90 -12.09
CA LYS A 142 -12.20 2.26 -13.42
C LYS A 142 -12.79 3.14 -14.53
N ALA A 143 -13.89 3.84 -14.28
CA ALA A 143 -14.51 4.74 -15.25
C ALA A 143 -13.59 5.89 -15.68
N LEU A 144 -12.64 6.26 -14.83
CA LEU A 144 -11.63 7.29 -15.10
C LEU A 144 -10.35 6.74 -15.77
N GLY A 145 -10.32 5.44 -16.10
CA GLY A 145 -9.17 4.81 -16.74
C GLY A 145 -8.01 4.51 -15.77
N ILE A 146 -8.20 4.69 -14.45
CA ILE A 146 -7.19 4.38 -13.45
C ILE A 146 -7.21 2.87 -13.17
N LYS A 147 -6.04 2.22 -13.12
CA LYS A 147 -5.95 0.80 -12.80
C LYS A 147 -6.36 0.56 -11.34
N LEU A 148 -7.39 -0.28 -11.14
CA LEU A 148 -7.86 -0.66 -9.81
C LEU A 148 -7.06 -1.84 -9.26
N LYS A 149 -6.52 -1.69 -8.06
CA LYS A 149 -5.93 -2.79 -7.29
C LYS A 149 -6.75 -3.00 -6.02
N ILE A 150 -7.00 -4.26 -5.66
CA ILE A 150 -7.58 -4.61 -4.35
C ILE A 150 -6.49 -5.31 -3.52
N ASN A 151 -6.31 -4.86 -2.29
CA ASN A 151 -5.44 -5.52 -1.32
C ASN A 151 -6.29 -6.06 -0.18
N THR A 152 -6.10 -7.34 0.15
CA THR A 152 -6.73 -7.99 1.32
C THR A 152 -5.64 -8.51 2.24
N CYS A 153 -5.62 -8.05 3.49
CA CYS A 153 -4.78 -8.62 4.53
C CYS A 153 -5.50 -9.82 5.13
N LEU A 154 -4.98 -11.02 4.87
CA LEU A 154 -5.56 -12.27 5.32
C LEU A 154 -5.19 -12.55 6.78
N SER A 155 -6.19 -12.67 7.64
CA SER A 155 -6.09 -12.96 9.06
C SER A 155 -7.12 -14.00 9.48
N LYS A 156 -7.05 -14.50 10.70
CA LYS A 156 -8.09 -15.42 11.25
C LYS A 156 -9.47 -14.77 11.33
N LEU A 157 -9.54 -13.44 11.34
CA LEU A 157 -10.82 -12.71 11.43
C LEU A 157 -11.60 -12.76 10.11
N ASN A 158 -10.93 -12.89 8.98
CA ASN A 158 -11.55 -12.89 7.65
C ASN A 158 -11.28 -14.15 6.81
N VAL A 159 -10.54 -15.14 7.33
CA VAL A 159 -10.15 -16.36 6.59
C VAL A 159 -11.33 -17.23 6.12
N ASN A 160 -12.50 -17.05 6.72
CA ASN A 160 -13.73 -17.75 6.33
C ASN A 160 -14.64 -16.96 5.39
N GLU A 161 -14.29 -15.69 5.08
CA GLU A 161 -15.10 -14.86 4.18
C GLU A 161 -14.93 -15.27 2.69
N ASN A 162 -15.96 -14.98 1.91
CA ASN A 162 -15.95 -15.20 0.47
C ASN A 162 -15.95 -13.87 -0.27
N PHE A 163 -14.86 -13.59 -0.97
CA PHE A 163 -14.69 -12.35 -1.75
C PHE A 163 -15.05 -12.52 -3.24
N ASN A 164 -15.36 -13.74 -3.71
CA ASN A 164 -15.48 -14.04 -5.13
C ASN A 164 -16.50 -13.16 -5.86
N ASP A 165 -17.71 -13.01 -5.29
CA ASP A 165 -18.75 -12.18 -5.93
C ASP A 165 -18.30 -10.74 -6.07
N PHE A 166 -17.69 -10.18 -5.03
CA PHE A 166 -17.18 -8.81 -5.06
C PHE A 166 -16.04 -8.66 -6.07
N ILE A 167 -15.04 -9.55 -6.03
CA ILE A 167 -13.87 -9.48 -6.91
C ILE A 167 -14.26 -9.69 -8.37
N ASN A 168 -15.16 -10.68 -8.65
CA ASN A 168 -15.65 -10.94 -10.00
C ASN A 168 -16.54 -9.80 -10.54
N GLU A 169 -17.22 -9.05 -9.67
CA GLU A 169 -18.01 -7.89 -10.04
C GLU A 169 -17.10 -6.69 -10.35
N VAL A 170 -16.13 -6.37 -9.49
CA VAL A 170 -15.25 -5.18 -9.68
C VAL A 170 -14.17 -5.44 -10.73
N LYS A 171 -13.75 -6.69 -10.94
CA LYS A 171 -12.70 -7.10 -11.89
C LYS A 171 -11.49 -6.17 -11.79
N PRO A 172 -10.75 -6.20 -10.66
CA PRO A 172 -9.60 -5.35 -10.49
C PRO A 172 -8.49 -5.71 -11.48
N TYR A 173 -7.69 -4.72 -11.90
CA TYR A 173 -6.45 -4.97 -12.63
C TYR A 173 -5.52 -5.95 -11.87
N ARG A 174 -5.58 -5.89 -10.53
CA ARG A 174 -4.81 -6.79 -9.65
C ARG A 174 -5.56 -7.04 -8.34
N TYR A 175 -5.69 -8.31 -7.98
CA TYR A 175 -6.11 -8.73 -6.64
C TYR A 175 -4.91 -9.26 -5.87
N LYS A 176 -4.57 -8.62 -4.77
CA LYS A 176 -3.43 -8.97 -3.94
C LYS A 176 -3.89 -9.40 -2.56
N ILE A 177 -3.45 -10.58 -2.14
CA ILE A 177 -3.73 -11.16 -0.82
C ILE A 177 -2.42 -11.21 -0.05
N LEU A 178 -2.36 -10.53 1.09
CA LEU A 178 -1.19 -10.41 1.95
C LEU A 178 -1.44 -11.23 3.20
N GLN A 179 -0.59 -12.18 3.52
CA GLN A 179 -0.68 -12.85 4.81
C GLN A 179 -0.40 -11.86 5.94
N MET A 180 -1.30 -11.77 6.91
CA MET A 180 -1.07 -10.94 8.08
C MET A 180 0.24 -11.28 8.75
N HIS A 181 1.04 -10.27 9.03
CA HIS A 181 2.30 -10.38 9.75
C HIS A 181 2.42 -9.21 10.74
N CYS A 182 2.63 -9.52 12.01
CA CYS A 182 2.81 -8.54 13.08
C CYS A 182 3.63 -9.13 14.23
N ASP A 183 4.23 -8.25 15.05
CA ASP A 183 5.07 -8.62 16.19
C ASP A 183 4.47 -8.27 17.57
N ASN A 184 3.22 -7.82 17.61
CA ASN A 184 2.51 -7.43 18.82
C ASN A 184 1.51 -8.51 19.29
N GLU A 185 0.67 -8.20 20.26
CA GLU A 185 -0.36 -9.08 20.83
C GLU A 185 -1.36 -9.61 19.78
N ASN A 186 -1.49 -8.94 18.63
CA ASN A 186 -2.38 -9.38 17.55
C ASN A 186 -1.87 -10.59 16.77
N LYS A 187 -0.67 -11.12 17.08
CA LYS A 187 -0.14 -12.36 16.49
C LYS A 187 -1.12 -13.53 16.54
N ILE A 188 -2.00 -13.56 17.53
CA ILE A 188 -3.05 -14.58 17.64
C ILE A 188 -3.98 -14.61 16.44
N ASN A 189 -4.10 -13.51 15.70
CA ASN A 189 -4.92 -13.39 14.51
C ASN A 189 -4.17 -13.77 13.21
N MET A 190 -2.90 -14.12 13.28
CA MET A 190 -2.14 -14.58 12.12
C MET A 190 -2.64 -15.94 11.66
N VAL A 191 -2.86 -16.09 10.36
CA VAL A 191 -3.22 -17.38 9.76
C VAL A 191 -1.98 -18.25 9.59
N THR A 192 -2.17 -19.55 9.76
CA THR A 192 -1.16 -20.55 9.41
C THR A 192 -1.07 -20.71 7.89
N ALA A 193 0.01 -21.32 7.41
CA ALA A 193 0.16 -21.64 5.99
C ALA A 193 -0.98 -22.54 5.47
N THR A 194 -1.47 -23.46 6.31
CA THR A 194 -2.61 -24.34 5.96
C THR A 194 -3.90 -23.57 5.83
N GLU A 195 -4.23 -22.70 6.79
CA GLU A 195 -5.42 -21.83 6.72
C GLU A 195 -5.38 -20.92 5.50
N ALA A 196 -4.22 -20.32 5.20
CA ALA A 196 -4.02 -19.50 4.02
C ALA A 196 -4.25 -20.33 2.74
N LYS A 197 -3.69 -21.55 2.64
CA LYS A 197 -3.88 -22.44 1.49
C LYS A 197 -5.35 -22.81 1.28
N ILE A 198 -6.08 -23.08 2.36
CA ILE A 198 -7.53 -23.39 2.28
C ILE A 198 -8.32 -22.16 1.79
N PHE A 199 -8.01 -20.97 2.29
CA PHE A 199 -8.62 -19.73 1.81
C PHE A 199 -8.35 -19.51 0.32
N LEU A 200 -7.10 -19.60 -0.09
CA LEU A 200 -6.66 -19.36 -1.47
C LEU A 200 -7.29 -20.36 -2.46
N SER A 201 -7.49 -21.62 -2.05
CA SER A 201 -8.13 -22.64 -2.90
C SER A 201 -9.59 -22.34 -3.23
N LYS A 202 -10.24 -21.44 -2.51
CA LYS A 202 -11.63 -21.01 -2.75
C LYS A 202 -11.73 -19.79 -3.68
N ILE A 203 -10.61 -19.10 -3.94
CA ILE A 203 -10.60 -17.91 -4.79
C ILE A 203 -10.67 -18.34 -6.26
N ASN A 204 -11.66 -17.81 -6.98
CA ASN A 204 -11.90 -18.10 -8.41
C ASN A 204 -11.58 -16.90 -9.32
N TYR A 205 -10.60 -16.10 -8.96
CA TYR A 205 -10.07 -14.95 -9.70
C TYR A 205 -8.55 -14.97 -9.65
N ASP A 206 -7.89 -14.42 -10.65
CA ASP A 206 -6.43 -14.29 -10.64
C ASP A 206 -5.97 -13.42 -9.47
N TYR A 207 -5.09 -13.95 -8.66
CA TYR A 207 -4.57 -13.26 -7.48
C TYR A 207 -3.05 -13.39 -7.36
N ILE A 208 -2.47 -12.45 -6.64
CA ILE A 208 -1.09 -12.52 -6.17
C ILE A 208 -1.16 -12.72 -4.65
N TYR A 209 -0.60 -13.83 -4.19
CA TYR A 209 -0.44 -14.07 -2.76
C TYR A 209 0.98 -13.76 -2.33
N GLU A 210 1.12 -13.06 -1.22
CA GLU A 210 2.39 -12.82 -0.56
C GLU A 210 2.33 -13.36 0.86
N SER A 211 3.11 -14.38 1.12
CA SER A 211 3.30 -14.93 2.45
C SER A 211 4.09 -13.96 3.33
N ALA A 212 3.98 -14.12 4.66
CA ALA A 212 4.76 -13.35 5.60
C ALA A 212 6.27 -13.47 5.35
N GLU A 213 6.74 -14.65 4.92
CA GLU A 213 8.14 -14.90 4.61
C GLU A 213 8.58 -14.19 3.32
N GLU A 214 7.75 -14.20 2.26
CA GLU A 214 8.07 -13.49 1.01
C GLU A 214 8.07 -11.97 1.17
N MET A 215 7.39 -11.45 2.19
CA MET A 215 7.36 -10.01 2.48
C MET A 215 8.63 -9.53 3.20
N LYS A 216 9.38 -10.42 3.86
CA LYS A 216 10.61 -10.03 4.56
C LYS A 216 11.66 -9.51 3.60
N SER A 217 12.24 -8.39 3.95
CA SER A 217 13.34 -7.73 3.21
C SER A 217 13.08 -7.56 1.70
N SER A 218 11.83 -7.41 1.29
CA SER A 218 11.43 -7.38 -0.13
C SER A 218 10.77 -6.07 -0.56
N TYR A 219 10.89 -5.02 0.23
CA TYR A 219 10.42 -3.67 -0.06
C TYR A 219 11.57 -2.67 -0.08
N ILE A 220 11.32 -1.50 -0.66
CA ILE A 220 12.02 -0.27 -0.34
C ILE A 220 10.94 0.68 0.18
N ILE A 221 10.98 0.98 1.46
CA ILE A 221 10.00 1.82 2.15
C ILE A 221 10.74 3.03 2.71
N ILE A 222 10.22 4.22 2.47
CA ILE A 222 10.64 5.46 3.14
C ILE A 222 9.48 5.85 4.05
N ASP A 223 9.72 5.90 5.36
CA ASP A 223 8.69 6.18 6.36
C ASP A 223 8.41 7.68 6.54
N SER A 224 7.48 8.01 7.44
CA SER A 224 7.06 9.37 7.76
C SER A 224 8.15 10.24 8.41
N LYS A 225 9.28 9.65 8.81
CA LYS A 225 10.46 10.35 9.35
C LYS A 225 11.63 10.34 8.36
N GLY A 226 11.45 9.78 7.16
CA GLY A 226 12.49 9.64 6.14
C GLY A 226 13.44 8.47 6.38
N ASN A 227 13.15 7.54 7.29
CA ASN A 227 13.95 6.34 7.44
C ASN A 227 13.63 5.33 6.32
N ILE A 228 14.64 4.61 5.86
CA ILE A 228 14.51 3.62 4.79
C ILE A 228 14.53 2.23 5.40
N SER A 229 13.58 1.39 5.01
CA SER A 229 13.49 -0.01 5.44
C SER A 229 13.17 -0.95 4.28
N THR A 230 13.43 -2.25 4.49
CA THR A 230 13.19 -3.31 3.50
C THR A 230 11.96 -4.15 3.81
N ASP A 231 11.36 -3.97 4.96
CA ASP A 231 10.14 -4.64 5.38
C ASP A 231 9.25 -3.72 6.22
N ASN A 232 8.07 -4.23 6.52
CA ASN A 232 7.05 -3.45 7.22
C ASN A 232 7.18 -3.48 8.75
N LEU A 233 8.12 -4.26 9.31
CA LEU A 233 8.23 -4.46 10.76
C LEU A 233 9.42 -3.75 11.37
N HIS A 234 10.45 -3.51 10.60
CA HIS A 234 11.71 -2.98 11.10
C HIS A 234 12.06 -1.67 10.40
N SER A 235 11.92 -0.56 11.11
CA SER A 235 12.51 0.69 10.70
C SER A 235 14.03 0.62 10.85
N SER A 236 14.77 0.82 9.77
CA SER A 236 16.21 1.07 9.89
C SER A 236 16.44 2.46 10.45
N LYS A 237 17.68 2.71 10.93
CA LYS A 237 18.12 4.06 11.31
C LYS A 237 18.79 4.82 10.16
N ILE A 238 18.68 4.30 8.92
CA ILE A 238 19.25 4.90 7.73
C ILE A 238 18.25 5.93 7.22
N SER A 239 18.61 7.22 7.31
CA SER A 239 17.75 8.32 6.88
C SER A 239 18.04 8.70 5.43
N ILE A 240 16.98 8.91 4.64
CA ILE A 240 17.06 9.48 3.29
C ILE A 240 17.67 10.90 3.30
N PHE A 241 17.60 11.59 4.42
CA PHE A 241 18.14 12.95 4.53
C PHE A 241 19.66 12.96 4.70
N ASP A 242 20.24 11.88 5.26
CA ASP A 242 21.68 11.77 5.52
C ASP A 242 22.46 11.15 4.36
N TYR A 243 21.78 10.33 3.50
CA TYR A 243 22.41 9.58 2.44
C TYR A 243 21.72 9.79 1.09
N GLU A 244 22.45 9.58 0.00
CA GLU A 244 21.83 9.38 -1.30
C GLU A 244 21.10 8.03 -1.31
N LEU A 245 20.00 7.94 -2.07
CA LEU A 245 19.15 6.74 -2.02
C LEU A 245 19.90 5.46 -2.46
N ASN A 246 20.79 5.58 -3.43
CA ASN A 246 21.60 4.44 -3.88
C ASN A 246 22.49 3.90 -2.76
N ASP A 247 23.14 4.78 -2.01
CA ASP A 247 24.01 4.40 -0.90
C ASP A 247 23.19 3.80 0.24
N ALA A 248 22.07 4.42 0.57
CA ALA A 248 21.15 3.92 1.59
C ALA A 248 20.62 2.51 1.25
N ILE A 249 20.24 2.26 -0.02
CA ILE A 249 19.79 0.95 -0.48
C ILE A 249 20.90 -0.10 -0.36
N ASN A 250 22.15 0.27 -0.68
CA ASN A 250 23.30 -0.64 -0.57
C ASN A 250 23.63 -1.02 0.88
N MET A 251 23.26 -0.18 1.86
CA MET A 251 23.39 -0.48 3.29
C MET A 251 22.30 -1.44 3.80
N LEU A 252 21.24 -1.64 3.04
CA LEU A 252 20.12 -2.49 3.41
C LEU A 252 20.28 -3.90 2.88
N ASN A 253 19.81 -4.88 3.65
CA ASN A 253 19.80 -6.27 3.22
C ASN A 253 18.51 -6.58 2.46
N ILE A 254 18.47 -6.22 1.16
CA ILE A 254 17.30 -6.45 0.31
C ILE A 254 17.34 -7.85 -0.28
N ASN A 255 16.25 -8.58 -0.16
CA ASN A 255 16.01 -9.78 -0.95
C ASN A 255 15.57 -9.40 -2.37
N TYR A 256 16.56 -9.19 -3.26
CA TYR A 256 16.29 -8.76 -4.63
C TYR A 256 15.44 -9.75 -5.43
N GLN A 257 15.51 -11.04 -5.17
CA GLN A 257 14.66 -12.03 -5.85
C GLN A 257 13.19 -11.80 -5.54
N ASN A 258 12.85 -11.63 -4.27
CA ASN A 258 11.47 -11.33 -3.87
C ASN A 258 11.03 -9.93 -4.31
N TYR A 259 11.94 -8.94 -4.27
CA TYR A 259 11.66 -7.60 -4.77
C TYR A 259 11.33 -7.61 -6.26
N ILE A 260 12.13 -8.29 -7.11
CA ILE A 260 11.91 -8.40 -8.55
C ILE A 260 10.60 -9.16 -8.83
N LYS A 261 10.36 -10.27 -8.16
CA LYS A 261 9.10 -11.02 -8.28
C LYS A 261 7.89 -10.12 -8.03
N ARG A 262 7.97 -9.27 -6.99
CA ARG A 262 6.89 -8.38 -6.56
C ARG A 262 6.61 -7.24 -7.54
N TYR A 263 7.66 -6.58 -8.04
CA TYR A 263 7.53 -5.30 -8.75
C TYR A 263 7.88 -5.36 -10.23
N VAL A 264 8.52 -6.42 -10.70
CA VAL A 264 8.95 -6.55 -12.09
C VAL A 264 8.18 -7.65 -12.82
N LEU A 265 7.98 -8.80 -12.19
CA LEU A 265 7.32 -9.95 -12.82
C LEU A 265 5.80 -9.95 -12.65
N ASN A 266 5.31 -9.28 -11.62
CA ASN A 266 3.88 -9.22 -11.28
C ASN A 266 3.24 -7.86 -11.63
N GLU A 267 3.92 -7.00 -12.39
CA GLU A 267 3.39 -5.70 -12.85
C GLU A 267 3.15 -5.62 -14.39
#